data_ae4ed4808fe1e12556b34aa8d04365c2
#
_entry.id   ae4ed4808fe1e12556b34aa8d04365c2
#
_cell.length_a   1.000
_cell.length_b   1.000
_cell.length_c   1.000
_cell.angle_alpha   90.00
_cell.angle_beta   90.00
_cell.angle_gamma   90.00
#
_symmetry.space_group_name_H-M   'P 1'
#
loop_
_entity.id
_entity.type
_entity.pdbx_description
1 polymer ?
#
loop_
_entity_poly.entity_id
_entity_poly.type
_entity_poly.pdbx_seq_one_letter_code
_entity_poly.pdbx_strand_id
1 'polypeptide(L)'
;GAAYRFFVAQLAAFDDPGDPLDIERIEDAVISGMALVSVVAQAGDNVYRIFESLNNTGLKLTQADLLRNYLFMRLPSRGEAVYDSLWFPLQQQLTSEELEQLFWLDLVQHTPEVKQTDTYAGQQARLDRIRTEDGIEAEVARFSRLGTLLRTVLHPAHCRR
;
A
#
# COMPACT_ATOMS: atom_id res chain seq x y z
N GLY A 1 3.66 18.14 -4.15
CA GLY A 1 2.58 17.28 -3.69
C GLY A 1 1.90 17.77 -2.42
N ALA A 2 0.84 17.10 -1.97
CA ALA A 2 0.05 17.50 -0.79
C ALA A 2 0.90 17.53 0.50
N ALA A 3 1.76 16.52 0.71
CA ALA A 3 2.66 16.48 1.86
C ALA A 3 3.62 17.68 1.91
N TYR A 4 4.21 18.07 0.78
CA TYR A 4 5.08 19.23 0.74
C TYR A 4 4.34 20.51 1.18
N ARG A 5 3.12 20.73 0.67
CA ARG A 5 2.31 21.90 1.05
C ARG A 5 1.92 21.88 2.52
N PHE A 6 1.63 20.68 3.06
CA PHE A 6 1.34 20.50 4.47
C PHE A 6 2.55 20.92 5.33
N PHE A 7 3.75 20.38 5.06
CA PHE A 7 4.94 20.74 5.82
C PHE A 7 5.33 22.20 5.69
N VAL A 8 5.22 22.79 4.49
CA VAL A 8 5.46 24.24 4.32
C VAL A 8 4.49 25.07 5.15
N ALA A 9 3.21 24.70 5.19
CA ALA A 9 2.22 25.41 6.00
C ALA A 9 2.49 25.25 7.53
N GLN A 10 2.91 24.06 7.96
CA GLN A 10 3.27 23.82 9.37
C GLN A 10 4.51 24.63 9.75
N LEU A 11 5.56 24.62 8.96
CA LEU A 11 6.77 25.39 9.22
C LEU A 11 6.47 26.90 9.29
N ALA A 12 5.65 27.42 8.36
CA ALA A 12 5.24 28.81 8.36
C ALA A 12 4.38 29.18 9.59
N ALA A 13 3.65 28.23 10.16
CA ALA A 13 2.86 28.43 11.38
C ALA A 13 3.72 28.44 12.67
N PHE A 14 4.92 27.83 12.63
CA PHE A 14 5.89 27.84 13.73
C PHE A 14 6.90 28.97 13.62
N ASP A 15 7.00 29.65 12.46
CA ASP A 15 7.92 30.77 12.23
C ASP A 15 7.40 32.00 13.00
N ASP A 16 8.03 32.29 14.13
CA ASP A 16 7.75 33.47 14.92
C ASP A 16 8.70 34.63 14.50
N PRO A 17 8.19 35.71 13.90
CA PRO A 17 9.02 36.85 13.55
C PRO A 17 9.78 37.48 14.74
N GLY A 18 9.36 37.15 15.97
CA GLY A 18 10.04 37.58 17.22
C GLY A 18 11.19 36.66 17.66
N ASP A 19 11.31 35.45 17.10
CA ASP A 19 12.39 34.49 17.42
C ASP A 19 13.08 33.98 16.15
N PRO A 20 14.16 34.62 15.68
CA PRO A 20 14.85 34.24 14.46
C PRO A 20 15.52 32.83 14.52
N LEU A 21 15.53 32.19 15.69
CA LEU A 21 16.14 30.87 15.89
C LEU A 21 15.13 29.70 15.80
N ASP A 22 13.83 29.97 15.58
CA ASP A 22 12.82 28.95 15.55
C ASP A 22 13.05 27.93 14.42
N ILE A 23 13.41 28.39 13.22
CA ILE A 23 13.70 27.52 12.09
C ILE A 23 15.01 26.70 12.33
N GLU A 24 16.04 27.34 12.90
CA GLU A 24 17.29 26.64 13.25
C GLU A 24 17.06 25.56 14.30
N ARG A 25 16.21 25.81 15.30
CA ARG A 25 15.85 24.78 16.31
C ARG A 25 15.10 23.60 15.69
N ILE A 26 14.21 23.86 14.73
CA ILE A 26 13.51 22.80 13.99
C ILE A 26 14.50 21.99 13.16
N GLU A 27 15.43 22.66 12.46
CA GLU A 27 16.49 22.03 11.68
C GLU A 27 17.37 21.15 12.57
N ASP A 28 17.85 21.67 13.69
CA ASP A 28 18.63 20.93 14.67
C ASP A 28 17.88 19.72 15.25
N ALA A 29 16.60 19.88 15.56
CA ALA A 29 15.77 18.78 16.07
C ALA A 29 15.62 17.67 15.01
N VAL A 30 15.49 18.02 13.74
CA VAL A 30 15.38 17.04 12.63
C VAL A 30 16.75 16.38 12.35
N ILE A 31 17.83 17.16 12.24
CA ILE A 31 19.14 16.64 11.82
C ILE A 31 19.85 15.92 12.97
N SER A 32 19.76 16.45 14.19
CA SER A 32 20.51 15.95 15.34
C SER A 32 19.65 15.13 16.32
N GLY A 33 18.34 15.37 16.33
CA GLY A 33 17.38 14.71 17.23
C GLY A 33 16.71 13.46 16.66
N MET A 34 16.74 13.25 15.34
CA MET A 34 16.13 12.08 14.70
C MET A 34 17.18 11.03 14.37
N ALA A 35 16.96 9.79 14.81
CA ALA A 35 17.74 8.63 14.39
C ALA A 35 17.07 7.95 13.20
N LEU A 36 17.81 7.82 12.08
CA LEU A 36 17.37 7.11 10.89
C LEU A 36 18.10 5.78 10.77
N VAL A 37 17.37 4.71 10.50
CA VAL A 37 17.94 3.40 10.18
C VAL A 37 17.85 3.19 8.68
N SER A 38 19.02 3.03 8.03
CA SER A 38 19.09 2.64 6.62
C SER A 38 19.30 1.13 6.53
N VAL A 39 18.37 0.45 5.87
CA VAL A 39 18.45 -0.99 5.60
C VAL A 39 18.66 -1.19 4.10
N VAL A 40 19.84 -1.75 3.75
CA VAL A 40 20.18 -2.07 2.37
C VAL A 40 20.00 -3.57 2.17
N ALA A 41 19.04 -3.96 1.35
CA ALA A 41 18.86 -5.35 0.97
C ALA A 41 19.87 -5.78 -0.10
N GLN A 42 20.43 -6.98 0.04
CA GLN A 42 21.34 -7.58 -0.92
C GLN A 42 20.60 -8.53 -1.88
N ALA A 43 21.28 -8.93 -2.96
CA ALA A 43 20.74 -9.93 -3.87
C ALA A 43 20.51 -11.26 -3.13
N GLY A 44 19.28 -11.71 -3.06
CA GLY A 44 18.87 -12.91 -2.32
C GLY A 44 18.11 -12.63 -1.01
N ASP A 45 18.15 -11.41 -0.49
CA ASP A 45 17.35 -11.05 0.67
C ASP A 45 15.87 -10.98 0.32
N ASN A 46 15.05 -11.46 1.23
CA ASN A 46 13.61 -11.24 1.12
C ASN A 46 13.25 -9.86 1.68
N VAL A 47 13.37 -8.83 0.83
CA VAL A 47 13.08 -7.43 1.15
C VAL A 47 11.70 -7.27 1.79
N TYR A 48 10.75 -8.09 1.37
CA TYR A 48 9.39 -8.09 1.89
C TYR A 48 9.34 -8.52 3.37
N ARG A 49 10.04 -9.60 3.74
CA ARG A 49 10.13 -10.03 5.14
C ARG A 49 10.82 -9.00 6.03
N ILE A 50 11.85 -8.35 5.50
CA ILE A 50 12.53 -7.25 6.21
C ILE A 50 11.55 -6.10 6.43
N PHE A 51 10.82 -5.69 5.38
CA PHE A 51 9.82 -4.63 5.46
C PHE A 51 8.67 -4.98 6.41
N GLU A 52 8.13 -6.20 6.34
CA GLU A 52 7.10 -6.71 7.24
C GLU A 52 7.55 -6.70 8.70
N SER A 53 8.77 -7.17 8.96
CA SER A 53 9.37 -7.20 10.30
C SER A 53 9.55 -5.78 10.88
N LEU A 54 10.02 -4.84 10.08
CA LEU A 54 10.21 -3.45 10.49
C LEU A 54 8.87 -2.73 10.76
N ASN A 55 7.84 -3.01 9.97
CA ASN A 55 6.52 -2.40 10.16
C ASN A 55 5.69 -3.04 11.29
N ASN A 56 6.06 -4.21 11.78
CA ASN A 56 5.39 -4.85 12.92
C ASN A 56 5.56 -4.07 14.24
N THR A 57 6.48 -3.13 14.30
CA THR A 57 6.73 -2.26 15.47
C THR A 57 5.94 -0.94 15.43
N GLY A 58 5.22 -0.65 14.34
CA GLY A 58 4.43 0.56 14.11
C GLY A 58 2.94 0.29 13.87
N LEU A 59 2.31 1.12 13.04
CA LEU A 59 0.96 0.87 12.53
C LEU A 59 0.95 -0.43 11.74
N LYS A 60 0.16 -1.40 12.19
CA LYS A 60 0.03 -2.69 11.49
C LYS A 60 -0.50 -2.44 10.09
N LEU A 61 0.22 -2.93 9.09
CA LEU A 61 -0.26 -2.95 7.72
C LEU A 61 -1.51 -3.82 7.60
N THR A 62 -2.46 -3.36 6.81
CA THR A 62 -3.64 -4.15 6.47
C THR A 62 -3.26 -5.32 5.56
N GLN A 63 -4.12 -6.35 5.47
CA GLN A 63 -3.92 -7.46 4.52
C GLN A 63 -3.85 -6.96 3.08
N ALA A 64 -4.60 -5.89 2.77
CA ALA A 64 -4.57 -5.23 1.47
C ALA A 64 -3.24 -4.52 1.19
N ASP A 65 -2.66 -3.85 2.19
CA ASP A 65 -1.34 -3.21 2.04
C ASP A 65 -0.23 -4.23 1.83
N LEU A 66 -0.28 -5.33 2.59
CA LEU A 66 0.66 -6.44 2.45
C LEU A 66 0.59 -7.03 1.02
N LEU A 67 -0.62 -7.27 0.52
CA LEU A 67 -0.81 -7.81 -0.82
C LEU A 67 -0.37 -6.82 -1.90
N ARG A 68 -0.67 -5.53 -1.73
CA ARG A 68 -0.20 -4.47 -2.64
C ARG A 68 1.33 -4.52 -2.75
N ASN A 69 2.00 -4.46 -1.63
CA ASN A 69 3.47 -4.45 -1.60
C ASN A 69 4.04 -5.71 -2.27
N TYR A 70 3.44 -6.88 -2.01
CA TYR A 70 3.84 -8.13 -2.62
C TYR A 70 3.68 -8.12 -4.15
N LEU A 71 2.54 -7.64 -4.67
CA LEU A 71 2.29 -7.55 -6.11
C LEU A 71 3.31 -6.63 -6.80
N PHE A 72 3.54 -5.43 -6.23
CA PHE A 72 4.44 -4.45 -6.85
C PHE A 72 5.92 -4.82 -6.75
N MET A 73 6.32 -5.58 -5.73
CA MET A 73 7.65 -6.21 -5.71
C MET A 73 7.87 -7.16 -6.90
N ARG A 74 6.82 -7.75 -7.43
CA ARG A 74 6.85 -8.70 -8.55
C ARG A 74 6.75 -8.02 -9.92
N LEU A 75 6.71 -6.68 -9.96
CA LEU A 75 6.60 -5.83 -11.16
C LEU A 75 7.75 -4.82 -11.24
N PRO A 76 9.03 -5.24 -11.21
CA PRO A 76 10.16 -4.32 -11.17
C PRO A 76 10.24 -3.40 -12.39
N SER A 77 9.76 -3.84 -13.57
CA SER A 77 9.83 -3.06 -14.80
C SER A 77 8.56 -2.25 -15.07
N ARG A 78 7.40 -2.68 -14.56
CA ARG A 78 6.07 -2.13 -14.92
C ARG A 78 5.29 -1.59 -13.74
N GLY A 79 5.84 -1.67 -12.53
CA GLY A 79 5.12 -1.37 -11.30
C GLY A 79 4.44 0.01 -11.30
N GLU A 80 5.13 1.05 -11.76
CA GLU A 80 4.58 2.41 -11.82
C GLU A 80 3.37 2.49 -12.78
N ALA A 81 3.51 1.99 -14.00
CA ALA A 81 2.44 2.01 -14.99
C ALA A 81 1.21 1.21 -14.55
N VAL A 82 1.42 0.03 -13.96
CA VAL A 82 0.35 -0.83 -13.43
C VAL A 82 -0.30 -0.19 -12.21
N TYR A 83 0.48 0.47 -11.35
CA TYR A 83 -0.05 1.21 -10.22
C TYR A 83 -1.01 2.30 -10.69
N ASP A 84 -0.57 3.18 -11.57
CA ASP A 84 -1.35 4.33 -12.04
C ASP A 84 -2.60 3.93 -12.82
N SER A 85 -2.49 2.90 -13.67
CA SER A 85 -3.57 2.49 -14.56
C SER A 85 -4.60 1.54 -13.95
N LEU A 86 -4.20 0.69 -12.99
CA LEU A 86 -5.04 -0.38 -12.47
C LEU A 86 -5.25 -0.31 -10.96
N TRP A 87 -4.15 -0.15 -10.18
CA TRP A 87 -4.24 -0.21 -8.72
C TRP A 87 -4.79 1.07 -8.11
N PHE A 88 -4.28 2.22 -8.51
CA PHE A 88 -4.72 3.50 -7.97
C PHE A 88 -6.22 3.74 -8.21
N PRO A 89 -6.79 3.50 -9.41
CA PRO A 89 -8.24 3.56 -9.61
C PRO A 89 -9.02 2.58 -8.72
N LEU A 90 -8.52 1.36 -8.50
CA LEU A 90 -9.12 0.39 -7.59
C LEU A 90 -9.15 0.92 -6.15
N GLN A 91 -8.03 1.45 -5.68
CA GLN A 91 -7.89 2.01 -4.34
C GLN A 91 -8.75 3.27 -4.13
N GLN A 92 -9.04 4.02 -5.17
CA GLN A 92 -9.95 5.17 -5.11
C GLN A 92 -11.44 4.77 -5.06
N GLN A 93 -11.76 3.55 -5.47
CA GLN A 93 -13.14 3.05 -5.54
C GLN A 93 -13.59 2.33 -4.27
N LEU A 94 -12.67 1.77 -3.50
CA LEU A 94 -12.93 0.92 -2.34
C LEU A 94 -12.17 1.44 -1.12
N THR A 95 -12.76 1.30 0.06
CA THR A 95 -12.06 1.53 1.32
C THR A 95 -11.04 0.42 1.59
N SER A 96 -10.16 0.60 2.58
CA SER A 96 -9.19 -0.45 2.97
C SER A 96 -9.88 -1.74 3.39
N GLU A 97 -10.99 -1.64 4.12
CA GLU A 97 -11.79 -2.78 4.57
C GLU A 97 -12.46 -3.50 3.39
N GLU A 98 -12.97 -2.74 2.42
CA GLU A 98 -13.58 -3.31 1.21
C GLU A 98 -12.54 -3.97 0.30
N LEU A 99 -11.31 -3.45 0.25
CA LEU A 99 -10.19 -4.10 -0.43
C LEU A 99 -9.81 -5.43 0.24
N GLU A 100 -9.73 -5.46 1.57
CA GLU A 100 -9.49 -6.71 2.29
C GLU A 100 -10.60 -7.73 2.04
N GLN A 101 -11.85 -7.28 2.06
CA GLN A 101 -13.00 -8.12 1.75
C GLN A 101 -12.95 -8.66 0.32
N LEU A 102 -12.57 -7.82 -0.66
CA LEU A 102 -12.38 -8.24 -2.06
C LEU A 102 -11.40 -9.39 -2.17
N PHE A 103 -10.21 -9.26 -1.56
CA PHE A 103 -9.16 -10.27 -1.65
C PHE A 103 -9.52 -11.54 -0.89
N TRP A 104 -10.23 -11.43 0.23
CA TRP A 104 -10.73 -12.58 0.96
C TRP A 104 -11.82 -13.33 0.16
N LEU A 105 -12.81 -12.62 -0.38
CA LEU A 105 -13.87 -13.22 -1.20
C LEU A 105 -13.32 -13.93 -2.43
N ASP A 106 -12.28 -13.39 -3.05
CA ASP A 106 -11.58 -14.03 -4.14
C ASP A 106 -10.96 -15.39 -3.76
N LEU A 107 -10.42 -15.50 -2.54
CA LEU A 107 -9.89 -16.77 -2.04
C LEU A 107 -10.99 -17.76 -1.68
N VAL A 108 -12.06 -17.31 -1.04
CA VAL A 108 -13.17 -18.15 -0.57
C VAL A 108 -13.81 -18.92 -1.74
N GLN A 109 -13.82 -18.36 -2.95
CA GLN A 109 -14.30 -19.06 -4.15
C GLN A 109 -13.58 -20.39 -4.40
N HIS A 110 -12.31 -20.49 -3.99
CA HIS A 110 -11.47 -21.66 -4.24
C HIS A 110 -11.14 -22.44 -2.96
N THR A 111 -11.20 -21.77 -1.81
CA THR A 111 -10.87 -22.34 -0.51
C THR A 111 -11.87 -21.81 0.54
N PRO A 112 -13.06 -22.42 0.66
CA PRO A 112 -14.15 -21.89 1.49
C PRO A 112 -13.81 -21.75 2.99
N GLU A 113 -12.81 -22.49 3.47
CA GLU A 113 -12.43 -22.51 4.88
C GLU A 113 -11.39 -21.44 5.26
N VAL A 114 -10.91 -20.63 4.29
CA VAL A 114 -9.90 -19.61 4.55
C VAL A 114 -10.47 -18.50 5.44
N LYS A 115 -9.75 -18.18 6.52
CA LYS A 115 -10.12 -17.07 7.39
C LYS A 115 -9.67 -15.75 6.78
N GLN A 116 -10.40 -14.69 7.10
CA GLN A 116 -10.06 -13.35 6.62
C GLN A 116 -8.66 -12.91 7.10
N THR A 117 -8.22 -13.34 8.29
CA THR A 117 -6.87 -13.10 8.80
C THR A 117 -5.76 -13.72 7.96
N ASP A 118 -6.07 -14.74 7.16
CA ASP A 118 -5.11 -15.49 6.37
C ASP A 118 -5.14 -15.08 4.88
N THR A 119 -5.86 -13.99 4.57
CA THR A 119 -6.06 -13.49 3.20
C THR A 119 -4.73 -13.26 2.48
N TYR A 120 -3.81 -12.54 3.11
CA TYR A 120 -2.50 -12.27 2.51
C TYR A 120 -1.73 -13.58 2.21
N ALA A 121 -1.62 -14.46 3.20
CA ALA A 121 -0.90 -15.72 3.03
C ALA A 121 -1.50 -16.60 1.92
N GLY A 122 -2.83 -16.67 1.86
CA GLY A 122 -3.53 -17.40 0.81
C GLY A 122 -3.33 -16.81 -0.59
N GLN A 123 -3.41 -15.49 -0.72
CA GLN A 123 -3.16 -14.79 -1.98
C GLN A 123 -1.69 -14.94 -2.40
N GLN A 124 -0.75 -14.80 -1.48
CA GLN A 124 0.67 -15.00 -1.74
C GLN A 124 0.94 -16.39 -2.31
N ALA A 125 0.44 -17.44 -1.65
CA ALA A 125 0.62 -18.83 -2.10
C ALA A 125 0.06 -19.08 -3.52
N ARG A 126 -1.04 -18.38 -3.87
CA ARG A 126 -1.61 -18.45 -5.22
C ARG A 126 -0.73 -17.71 -6.24
N LEU A 127 -0.31 -16.49 -5.91
CA LEU A 127 0.49 -15.63 -6.76
C LEU A 127 1.92 -16.16 -6.95
N ASP A 128 2.48 -16.92 -6.01
CA ASP A 128 3.79 -17.55 -6.12
C ASP A 128 3.90 -18.53 -7.29
N ARG A 129 2.78 -19.04 -7.77
CA ARG A 129 2.73 -19.92 -8.95
C ARG A 129 2.92 -19.17 -10.26
N ILE A 130 2.71 -17.86 -10.27
CA ILE A 130 2.90 -17.01 -11.43
C ILE A 130 4.37 -16.62 -11.48
N ARG A 131 5.02 -16.76 -12.65
CA ARG A 131 6.47 -16.55 -12.78
C ARG A 131 6.85 -15.31 -13.60
N THR A 132 5.89 -14.67 -14.27
CA THR A 132 6.12 -13.54 -15.18
C THR A 132 5.45 -12.26 -14.68
N GLU A 133 6.01 -11.11 -15.05
CA GLU A 133 5.39 -9.81 -14.77
C GLU A 133 4.02 -9.69 -15.48
N ASP A 134 3.89 -10.21 -16.70
CA ASP A 134 2.62 -10.21 -17.44
C ASP A 134 1.52 -10.94 -16.67
N GLY A 135 1.86 -12.06 -16.03
CA GLY A 135 0.92 -12.82 -15.21
C GLY A 135 0.51 -12.05 -13.95
N ILE A 136 1.44 -11.36 -13.31
CA ILE A 136 1.13 -10.51 -12.13
C ILE A 136 0.29 -9.30 -12.55
N GLU A 137 0.62 -8.64 -13.66
CA GLU A 137 -0.17 -7.55 -14.22
C GLU A 137 -1.61 -8.00 -14.52
N ALA A 138 -1.78 -9.18 -15.14
CA ALA A 138 -3.09 -9.77 -15.40
C ALA A 138 -3.91 -10.00 -14.11
N GLU A 139 -3.25 -10.38 -13.00
CA GLU A 139 -3.90 -10.51 -11.70
C GLU A 139 -4.33 -9.15 -11.12
N VAL A 140 -3.48 -8.12 -11.23
CA VAL A 140 -3.86 -6.76 -10.81
C VAL A 140 -5.06 -6.27 -11.63
N ALA A 141 -5.06 -6.50 -12.94
CA ALA A 141 -6.19 -6.17 -13.82
C ALA A 141 -7.45 -6.95 -13.45
N ARG A 142 -7.31 -8.22 -13.03
CA ARG A 142 -8.42 -9.03 -12.53
C ARG A 142 -8.99 -8.46 -11.23
N PHE A 143 -8.15 -8.09 -10.27
CA PHE A 143 -8.58 -7.44 -9.02
C PHE A 143 -9.28 -6.11 -9.28
N SER A 144 -8.79 -5.30 -10.21
CA SER A 144 -9.42 -4.05 -10.61
C SER A 144 -10.85 -4.27 -11.13
N ARG A 145 -11.06 -5.29 -11.99
CA ARG A 145 -12.40 -5.65 -12.48
C ARG A 145 -13.31 -6.15 -11.37
N LEU A 146 -12.81 -7.03 -10.49
CA LEU A 146 -13.57 -7.55 -9.36
C LEU A 146 -13.95 -6.44 -8.37
N GLY A 147 -13.05 -5.47 -8.15
CA GLY A 147 -13.31 -4.30 -7.32
C GLY A 147 -14.47 -3.46 -7.85
N THR A 148 -14.52 -3.24 -9.17
CA THR A 148 -15.64 -2.54 -9.81
C THR A 148 -16.96 -3.28 -9.59
N LEU A 149 -16.95 -4.61 -9.69
CA LEU A 149 -18.15 -5.44 -9.43
C LEU A 149 -18.55 -5.36 -7.95
N LEU A 150 -17.59 -5.51 -7.03
CA LEU A 150 -17.85 -5.42 -5.59
C LEU A 150 -18.45 -4.06 -5.22
N ARG A 151 -17.89 -2.97 -5.72
CA ARG A 151 -18.44 -1.63 -5.52
C ARG A 151 -19.88 -1.52 -5.97
N THR A 152 -20.22 -2.10 -7.13
CA THR A 152 -21.58 -2.09 -7.65
C THR A 152 -22.56 -2.81 -6.70
N VAL A 153 -22.09 -3.88 -6.06
CA VAL A 153 -22.90 -4.66 -5.10
C VAL A 153 -23.02 -3.92 -3.77
N LEU A 154 -21.93 -3.35 -3.26
CA LEU A 154 -21.94 -2.67 -1.95
C LEU A 154 -22.61 -1.29 -2.02
N HIS A 155 -22.52 -0.59 -3.15
CA HIS A 155 -23.02 0.76 -3.33
C HIS A 155 -23.95 0.90 -4.55
N PRO A 156 -25.09 0.21 -4.58
CA PRO A 156 -25.97 0.13 -5.76
C PRO A 156 -26.57 1.49 -6.18
N ALA A 157 -26.67 2.44 -5.26
CA ALA A 157 -27.23 3.77 -5.54
C ALA A 157 -26.33 4.65 -6.45
N HIS A 158 -25.03 4.35 -6.52
CA HIS A 158 -24.08 5.08 -7.37
C HIS A 158 -24.01 4.57 -8.82
N CYS A 159 -24.68 3.47 -9.14
CA CYS A 159 -24.67 2.86 -10.49
C CYS A 159 -25.83 3.29 -11.40
N ARG A 160 -26.72 4.13 -10.91
CA ARG A 160 -27.85 4.66 -11.71
C ARG A 160 -27.51 6.05 -12.27
N ARG A 161 -26.58 6.09 -13.23
CA ARG A 161 -26.49 7.21 -14.19
C ARG A 161 -25.99 6.71 -15.53
#